data_11bd2c62f4a49b0d9ca1f489d149b807
#
_entry.id   11bd2c62f4a49b0d9ca1f489d149b807
#
_cell.length_a   1.000
_cell.length_b   1.000
_cell.length_c   1.000
_cell.angle_alpha   90.00
_cell.angle_beta   90.00
_cell.angle_gamma   90.00
#
_symmetry.space_group_name_H-M   'P 1'
#
loop_
_entity.id
_entity.type
_entity.pdbx_description
1 polymer ?
#
loop_
_entity_poly.entity_id
_entity_poly.type
_entity_poly.pdbx_seq_one_letter_code
_entity_poly.pdbx_strand_id
1 'polypeptide(L)'
;MGIKLRDFDFNDTTIELVESFLEYGENEYHWSAQTRNLKLAAIRSFYKYSANHDITLIDIYLKLMTIPIKSVTKGTVIDFFSEKELELLLNQPNQSNIKDRRNLAMMITLYDTGARIQELLNIRIKDISLESSPHIAIYGKGKKMRIVPIMDKTVKHLKRYLDDYDLNSDDYVFFTLHHGERTKMNPDTVQKLIDRYCIMANNVDSKFPRHIYCHMFRHSRAMHLYRNGMPLPLVSEWLGHAQINTTREFYANADTEMKRKAINAALPVINIIDSSTNNYDFDDEELLKKLYSLK
;
A
#
# COMPACT_ATOMS: atom_id res chain seq x y z
N MET A 1 -17.12 34.49 -7.02
CA MET A 1 -17.91 34.51 -8.26
C MET A 1 -19.19 33.73 -8.05
N GLY A 2 -20.38 34.37 -8.30
CA GLY A 2 -21.69 33.75 -8.02
C GLY A 2 -22.34 33.07 -9.22
N ILE A 3 -21.53 32.37 -10.05
CA ILE A 3 -22.07 31.60 -11.18
C ILE A 3 -22.74 30.34 -10.62
N LYS A 4 -24.03 30.17 -10.91
CA LYS A 4 -24.73 28.93 -10.54
C LYS A 4 -24.19 27.79 -11.39
N LEU A 5 -24.02 26.60 -10.80
CA LEU A 5 -23.44 25.43 -11.48
C LEU A 5 -24.14 25.10 -12.84
N ARG A 6 -25.45 25.35 -12.94
CA ARG A 6 -26.24 25.15 -14.16
C ARG A 6 -25.91 26.12 -15.31
N ASP A 7 -25.33 27.27 -14.96
CA ASP A 7 -25.04 28.37 -15.88
C ASP A 7 -23.51 28.41 -16.19
N PHE A 8 -22.74 27.44 -15.69
CA PHE A 8 -21.29 27.34 -15.90
C PHE A 8 -20.98 26.70 -17.24
N ASP A 9 -20.24 27.41 -18.09
CA ASP A 9 -19.78 26.93 -19.40
C ASP A 9 -18.27 26.66 -19.39
N PHE A 10 -17.78 25.88 -20.36
CA PHE A 10 -16.35 25.58 -20.53
C PHE A 10 -15.51 26.84 -20.65
N ASN A 11 -16.05 27.88 -21.34
CA ASN A 11 -15.37 29.14 -21.54
C ASN A 11 -15.22 29.97 -20.25
N ASP A 12 -15.97 29.68 -19.20
CA ASP A 12 -15.84 30.34 -17.90
C ASP A 12 -14.61 29.85 -17.13
N THR A 13 -13.95 28.79 -17.59
CA THR A 13 -12.76 28.27 -16.94
C THR A 13 -11.53 29.08 -17.34
N THR A 14 -11.10 29.93 -16.44
CA THR A 14 -9.85 30.68 -16.56
C THR A 14 -8.76 30.11 -15.66
N ILE A 15 -7.50 30.53 -15.87
CA ILE A 15 -6.38 30.12 -14.99
C ILE A 15 -6.67 30.60 -13.57
N GLU A 16 -7.10 31.85 -13.42
CA GLU A 16 -7.38 32.51 -12.14
C GLU A 16 -8.47 31.74 -11.37
N LEU A 17 -9.50 31.28 -12.06
CA LEU A 17 -10.56 30.47 -11.43
C LEU A 17 -10.03 29.16 -10.90
N VAL A 18 -9.20 28.46 -11.67
CA VAL A 18 -8.62 27.18 -11.25
C VAL A 18 -7.61 27.39 -10.13
N GLU A 19 -6.77 28.43 -10.19
CA GLU A 19 -5.84 28.75 -9.11
C GLU A 19 -6.58 29.12 -7.83
N SER A 20 -7.62 29.96 -7.89
CA SER A 20 -8.47 30.29 -6.75
C SER A 20 -9.16 29.06 -6.16
N PHE A 21 -9.61 28.11 -6.99
CA PHE A 21 -10.16 26.84 -6.52
C PHE A 21 -9.13 25.99 -5.77
N LEU A 22 -7.90 25.93 -6.30
CA LEU A 22 -6.83 25.16 -5.66
C LEU A 22 -6.40 25.81 -4.34
N GLU A 23 -6.29 27.14 -4.28
CA GLU A 23 -6.00 27.91 -3.07
C GLU A 23 -7.11 27.76 -2.03
N TYR A 24 -8.38 27.83 -2.45
CA TYR A 24 -9.53 27.58 -1.58
C TYR A 24 -9.46 26.19 -0.95
N GLY A 25 -9.11 25.18 -1.75
CA GLY A 25 -8.95 23.83 -1.25
C GLY A 25 -7.80 23.67 -0.23
N GLU A 26 -6.70 24.40 -0.43
CA GLU A 26 -5.58 24.42 0.52
C GLU A 26 -5.94 25.17 1.82
N ASN A 27 -6.62 26.30 1.73
CA ASN A 27 -6.94 27.13 2.90
C ASN A 27 -8.10 26.56 3.73
N GLU A 28 -9.21 26.19 3.09
CA GLU A 28 -10.43 25.77 3.79
C GLU A 28 -10.45 24.26 4.09
N TYR A 29 -9.92 23.43 3.16
CA TYR A 29 -9.93 21.97 3.32
C TYR A 29 -8.57 21.39 3.69
N HIS A 30 -7.55 22.24 3.89
CA HIS A 30 -6.20 21.84 4.25
C HIS A 30 -5.60 20.77 3.33
N TRP A 31 -5.83 20.91 2.01
CA TRP A 31 -5.28 19.98 1.04
C TRP A 31 -3.76 19.96 1.08
N SER A 32 -3.18 18.77 1.13
CA SER A 32 -1.74 18.62 0.91
C SER A 32 -1.36 18.99 -0.52
N ALA A 33 -0.08 19.32 -0.76
CA ALA A 33 0.46 19.55 -2.09
C ALA A 33 0.14 18.40 -3.06
N GLN A 34 0.16 17.15 -2.57
CA GLN A 34 -0.22 15.97 -3.36
C GLN A 34 -1.69 15.98 -3.76
N THR A 35 -2.59 16.30 -2.82
CA THR A 35 -4.03 16.39 -3.10
C THR A 35 -4.34 17.51 -4.08
N ARG A 36 -3.73 18.70 -3.88
CA ARG A 36 -3.82 19.84 -4.81
C ARG A 36 -3.40 19.44 -6.23
N ASN A 37 -2.23 18.81 -6.35
CA ASN A 37 -1.70 18.37 -7.64
C ASN A 37 -2.61 17.32 -8.31
N LEU A 38 -3.23 16.43 -7.54
CA LEU A 38 -4.19 15.47 -8.05
C LEU A 38 -5.44 16.13 -8.61
N LYS A 39 -5.97 17.16 -7.91
CA LYS A 39 -7.11 17.95 -8.40
C LYS A 39 -6.77 18.67 -9.70
N LEU A 40 -5.60 19.31 -9.76
CA LEU A 40 -5.11 19.96 -10.99
C LEU A 40 -4.96 18.97 -12.14
N ALA A 41 -4.40 17.78 -11.87
CA ALA A 41 -4.25 16.72 -12.87
C ALA A 41 -5.61 16.23 -13.40
N ALA A 42 -6.63 16.14 -12.55
CA ALA A 42 -8.00 15.77 -12.96
C ALA A 42 -8.59 16.84 -13.89
N ILE A 43 -8.47 18.13 -13.55
CA ILE A 43 -8.94 19.24 -14.39
C ILE A 43 -8.23 19.22 -15.75
N ARG A 44 -6.90 19.10 -15.76
CA ARG A 44 -6.11 19.02 -17.00
C ARG A 44 -6.51 17.83 -17.88
N SER A 45 -6.74 16.67 -17.27
CA SER A 45 -7.16 15.46 -18.00
C SER A 45 -8.53 15.65 -18.63
N PHE A 46 -9.44 16.30 -17.92
CA PHE A 46 -10.77 16.61 -18.42
C PHE A 46 -10.69 17.55 -19.63
N TYR A 47 -9.96 18.68 -19.53
CA TYR A 47 -9.81 19.61 -20.65
C TYR A 47 -9.00 19.02 -21.81
N LYS A 48 -8.04 18.16 -21.57
CA LYS A 48 -7.35 17.39 -22.61
C LYS A 48 -8.34 16.51 -23.39
N TYR A 49 -9.23 15.81 -22.68
CA TYR A 49 -10.26 14.99 -23.30
C TYR A 49 -11.24 15.86 -24.10
N SER A 50 -11.74 16.95 -23.52
CA SER A 50 -12.68 17.86 -24.17
C SER A 50 -12.09 18.50 -25.44
N ALA A 51 -10.81 18.94 -25.39
CA ALA A 51 -10.11 19.52 -26.53
C ALA A 51 -9.92 18.53 -27.71
N ASN A 52 -9.89 17.22 -27.44
CA ASN A 52 -9.86 16.20 -28.48
C ASN A 52 -11.22 16.05 -29.22
N HIS A 53 -12.31 16.53 -28.61
CA HIS A 53 -13.66 16.50 -29.18
C HIS A 53 -14.12 17.85 -29.69
N ASP A 54 -13.61 18.94 -29.09
CA ASP A 54 -13.88 20.32 -29.49
C ASP A 54 -12.57 21.13 -29.49
N ILE A 55 -12.07 21.40 -30.67
CA ILE A 55 -10.80 22.12 -30.89
C ILE A 55 -10.80 23.52 -30.28
N THR A 56 -11.96 24.16 -30.08
CA THR A 56 -12.06 25.48 -29.49
C THR A 56 -11.57 25.53 -28.05
N LEU A 57 -11.55 24.38 -27.36
CA LEU A 57 -11.10 24.23 -25.97
C LEU A 57 -9.59 24.02 -25.83
N ILE A 58 -8.84 23.93 -26.95
CA ILE A 58 -7.40 23.66 -26.90
C ILE A 58 -6.63 24.78 -26.21
N ASP A 59 -7.03 26.04 -26.42
CA ASP A 59 -6.38 27.21 -25.80
C ASP A 59 -6.53 27.14 -24.25
N ILE A 60 -7.71 26.79 -23.76
CA ILE A 60 -7.96 26.63 -22.32
C ILE A 60 -7.07 25.50 -21.76
N TYR A 61 -7.02 24.35 -22.47
CA TYR A 61 -6.16 23.25 -22.04
C TYR A 61 -4.68 23.66 -21.95
N LEU A 62 -4.16 24.34 -22.96
CA LEU A 62 -2.77 24.80 -22.98
C LEU A 62 -2.48 25.77 -21.85
N LYS A 63 -3.40 26.73 -21.61
CA LYS A 63 -3.31 27.64 -20.47
C LYS A 63 -3.30 26.92 -19.12
N LEU A 64 -4.15 25.92 -18.93
CA LEU A 64 -4.17 25.12 -17.70
C LEU A 64 -2.86 24.35 -17.48
N MET A 65 -2.13 24.00 -18.54
CA MET A 65 -0.82 23.34 -18.41
C MET A 65 0.26 24.26 -17.83
N THR A 66 0.08 25.58 -17.84
CA THR A 66 1.03 26.54 -17.26
C THR A 66 0.95 26.64 -15.74
N ILE A 67 -0.17 26.23 -15.11
CA ILE A 67 -0.32 26.27 -13.65
C ILE A 67 0.75 25.35 -13.01
N PRO A 68 1.60 25.82 -12.09
CA PRO A 68 2.69 25.02 -11.57
C PRO A 68 2.21 23.87 -10.68
N ILE A 69 2.93 22.76 -10.78
CA ILE A 69 2.78 21.61 -9.86
C ILE A 69 3.63 21.92 -8.63
N LYS A 70 3.03 21.84 -7.44
CA LYS A 70 3.77 22.00 -6.17
C LYS A 70 4.70 20.82 -5.93
N SER A 71 5.91 21.11 -5.45
CA SER A 71 6.85 20.07 -5.02
C SER A 71 6.25 19.24 -3.88
N VAL A 72 6.31 17.93 -4.03
CA VAL A 72 5.91 16.99 -2.98
C VAL A 72 7.20 16.36 -2.44
N THR A 73 7.48 16.55 -1.16
CA THR A 73 8.59 15.87 -0.50
C THR A 73 8.37 14.36 -0.58
N LYS A 74 9.16 13.70 -1.40
CA LYS A 74 9.22 12.23 -1.45
C LYS A 74 9.93 11.75 -0.19
N GLY A 75 9.19 11.36 0.79
CA GLY A 75 9.76 10.92 2.09
C GLY A 75 8.72 10.31 3.02
N THR A 76 7.59 9.86 2.50
CA THR A 76 6.64 9.09 3.30
C THR A 76 7.27 7.76 3.67
N VAL A 77 7.56 7.62 4.95
CA VAL A 77 7.72 6.29 5.55
C VAL A 77 6.43 5.54 5.23
N ILE A 78 6.55 4.47 4.47
CA ILE A 78 5.39 3.67 4.12
C ILE A 78 5.02 2.85 5.34
N ASP A 79 3.79 3.07 5.82
CA ASP A 79 3.28 2.34 6.95
C ASP A 79 3.07 0.87 6.59
N PHE A 80 3.62 -0.01 7.39
CA PHE A 80 3.41 -1.45 7.31
C PHE A 80 3.42 -2.04 8.73
N PHE A 81 2.75 -3.16 8.92
CA PHE A 81 2.74 -3.87 10.18
C PHE A 81 4.08 -4.56 10.44
N SER A 82 4.57 -4.48 11.66
CA SER A 82 5.49 -5.50 12.16
C SER A 82 4.79 -6.86 12.26
N GLU A 83 5.56 -7.96 12.35
CA GLU A 83 4.97 -9.30 12.52
C GLU A 83 4.09 -9.39 13.78
N LYS A 84 4.50 -8.74 14.88
CA LYS A 84 3.75 -8.68 16.14
C LYS A 84 2.44 -7.91 16.01
N GLU A 85 2.46 -6.77 15.34
CA GLU A 85 1.24 -5.98 15.10
C GLU A 85 0.27 -6.73 14.21
N LEU A 86 0.76 -7.38 13.15
CA LEU A 86 -0.07 -8.19 12.29
C LEU A 86 -0.71 -9.35 13.06
N GLU A 87 0.06 -10.07 13.86
CA GLU A 87 -0.43 -11.15 14.72
C GLU A 87 -1.48 -10.65 15.70
N LEU A 88 -1.22 -9.51 16.37
CA LEU A 88 -2.18 -8.89 17.28
C LEU A 88 -3.50 -8.57 16.57
N LEU A 89 -3.45 -7.98 15.38
CA LEU A 89 -4.65 -7.66 14.59
C LEU A 89 -5.44 -8.91 14.18
N LEU A 90 -4.74 -9.93 13.68
CA LEU A 90 -5.36 -11.18 13.22
C LEU A 90 -5.95 -12.01 14.36
N ASN A 91 -5.55 -11.77 15.59
CA ASN A 91 -6.11 -12.43 16.76
C ASN A 91 -7.39 -11.76 17.32
N GLN A 92 -7.80 -10.59 16.76
CA GLN A 92 -9.00 -9.89 17.26
C GLN A 92 -10.34 -10.55 16.87
N PRO A 93 -10.50 -11.12 15.63
CA PRO A 93 -11.77 -11.74 15.27
C PRO A 93 -12.14 -12.94 16.12
N ASN A 94 -13.38 -12.97 16.64
CA ASN A 94 -13.89 -14.10 17.42
C ASN A 94 -14.24 -15.27 16.49
N GLN A 95 -13.40 -16.31 16.49
CA GLN A 95 -13.56 -17.47 15.60
C GLN A 95 -14.78 -18.34 15.90
N SER A 96 -15.51 -18.13 17.00
CA SER A 96 -16.79 -18.78 17.24
C SER A 96 -17.92 -18.18 16.41
N ASN A 97 -17.73 -16.98 15.85
CA ASN A 97 -18.70 -16.28 15.03
C ASN A 97 -18.36 -16.47 13.52
N ILE A 98 -19.34 -16.91 12.75
CA ILE A 98 -19.19 -17.14 11.29
C ILE A 98 -18.72 -15.86 10.56
N LYS A 99 -19.28 -14.68 10.90
CA LYS A 99 -18.90 -13.41 10.28
C LYS A 99 -17.44 -13.05 10.59
N ASP A 100 -16.98 -13.33 11.80
CA ASP A 100 -15.61 -13.04 12.21
C ASP A 100 -14.64 -14.07 11.62
N ARG A 101 -15.04 -15.35 11.42
CA ARG A 101 -14.26 -16.33 10.63
C ARG A 101 -14.05 -15.85 9.19
N ARG A 102 -15.10 -15.33 8.53
CA ARG A 102 -15.00 -14.71 7.20
C ARG A 102 -14.00 -13.54 7.23
N ASN A 103 -14.14 -12.64 8.21
CA ASN A 103 -13.31 -11.45 8.30
C ASN A 103 -11.84 -11.80 8.55
N LEU A 104 -11.58 -12.80 9.38
CA LEU A 104 -10.23 -13.33 9.61
C LEU A 104 -9.64 -13.96 8.33
N ALA A 105 -10.39 -14.83 7.66
CA ALA A 105 -9.97 -15.46 6.41
C ALA A 105 -9.68 -14.38 5.34
N MET A 106 -10.50 -13.32 5.27
CA MET A 106 -10.31 -12.19 4.36
C MET A 106 -9.03 -11.41 4.67
N MET A 107 -8.76 -11.05 5.93
CA MET A 107 -7.54 -10.33 6.32
C MET A 107 -6.28 -11.16 6.08
N ILE A 108 -6.31 -12.46 6.43
CA ILE A 108 -5.19 -13.37 6.16
C ILE A 108 -4.93 -13.48 4.65
N THR A 109 -5.99 -13.65 3.84
CA THR A 109 -5.85 -13.77 2.38
C THR A 109 -5.34 -12.46 1.77
N LEU A 110 -5.82 -11.31 2.26
CA LEU A 110 -5.35 -9.99 1.83
C LEU A 110 -3.85 -9.81 2.09
N TYR A 111 -3.39 -10.22 3.27
CA TYR A 111 -1.98 -10.19 3.62
C TYR A 111 -1.16 -11.19 2.79
N ASP A 112 -1.57 -12.46 2.77
CA ASP A 112 -0.78 -13.52 2.16
C ASP A 112 -0.59 -13.31 0.66
N THR A 113 -1.66 -12.94 -0.06
CA THR A 113 -1.60 -12.67 -1.50
C THR A 113 -1.02 -11.32 -1.85
N GLY A 114 -1.06 -10.35 -0.93
CA GLY A 114 -0.75 -8.95 -1.21
C GLY A 114 -1.67 -8.34 -2.27
N ALA A 115 -2.87 -8.88 -2.47
CA ALA A 115 -3.84 -8.37 -3.43
C ALA A 115 -4.30 -6.94 -3.09
N ARG A 116 -4.72 -6.18 -4.12
CA ARG A 116 -5.49 -4.96 -3.87
C ARG A 116 -6.88 -5.34 -3.39
N ILE A 117 -7.49 -4.51 -2.53
CA ILE A 117 -8.82 -4.84 -1.98
C ILE A 117 -9.84 -5.16 -3.08
N GLN A 118 -9.86 -4.42 -4.17
CA GLN A 118 -10.76 -4.69 -5.29
C GLN A 118 -10.45 -6.04 -5.98
N GLU A 119 -9.17 -6.41 -6.09
CA GLU A 119 -8.75 -7.69 -6.63
C GLU A 119 -9.24 -8.82 -5.74
N LEU A 120 -9.03 -8.71 -4.41
CA LEU A 120 -9.48 -9.70 -3.43
C LEU A 120 -10.99 -9.92 -3.48
N LEU A 121 -11.76 -8.83 -3.49
CA LEU A 121 -13.22 -8.90 -3.49
C LEU A 121 -13.83 -9.39 -4.82
N ASN A 122 -13.04 -9.43 -5.89
CA ASN A 122 -13.44 -10.00 -7.18
C ASN A 122 -13.18 -11.50 -7.29
N ILE A 123 -12.44 -12.11 -6.34
CA ILE A 123 -12.12 -13.54 -6.37
C ILE A 123 -13.40 -14.35 -6.24
N ARG A 124 -13.56 -15.33 -7.12
CA ARG A 124 -14.65 -16.30 -7.09
C ARG A 124 -14.15 -17.66 -6.63
N ILE A 125 -15.05 -18.54 -6.24
CA ILE A 125 -14.69 -19.89 -5.79
C ILE A 125 -13.86 -20.65 -6.83
N LYS A 126 -14.21 -20.52 -8.13
CA LYS A 126 -13.46 -21.13 -9.23
C LYS A 126 -12.01 -20.63 -9.40
N ASP A 127 -11.68 -19.47 -8.80
CA ASP A 127 -10.35 -18.87 -8.89
C ASP A 127 -9.40 -19.38 -7.79
N ILE A 128 -9.89 -20.25 -6.89
CA ILE A 128 -9.13 -20.78 -5.76
C ILE A 128 -8.89 -22.28 -5.95
N SER A 129 -7.64 -22.70 -5.75
CA SER A 129 -7.24 -24.07 -5.57
C SER A 129 -6.68 -24.26 -4.15
N LEU A 130 -7.29 -25.14 -3.36
CA LEU A 130 -6.87 -25.40 -1.96
C LEU A 130 -6.24 -26.79 -1.78
N GLU A 131 -6.01 -27.52 -2.86
CA GLU A 131 -5.48 -28.88 -2.85
C GLU A 131 -3.95 -28.90 -3.05
N SER A 132 -3.42 -29.84 -3.82
CA SER A 132 -2.00 -30.18 -3.94
C SER A 132 -1.02 -29.04 -4.24
N SER A 133 -1.46 -27.92 -4.74
CA SER A 133 -0.65 -26.70 -4.97
C SER A 133 -1.51 -25.48 -4.69
N PRO A 134 -1.72 -25.14 -3.41
CA PRO A 134 -2.65 -24.08 -3.04
C PRO A 134 -2.28 -22.73 -3.64
N HIS A 135 -3.22 -22.17 -4.40
CA HIS A 135 -3.02 -20.86 -5.04
C HIS A 135 -4.35 -20.16 -5.33
N ILE A 136 -4.25 -18.88 -5.61
CA ILE A 136 -5.38 -18.04 -6.02
C ILE A 136 -5.03 -17.35 -7.34
N ALA A 137 -5.91 -17.44 -8.33
CA ALA A 137 -5.84 -16.66 -9.56
C ALA A 137 -6.42 -15.26 -9.32
N ILE A 138 -5.60 -14.24 -9.48
CA ILE A 138 -5.97 -12.84 -9.22
C ILE A 138 -5.92 -12.04 -10.52
N TYR A 139 -7.02 -11.35 -10.83
CA TYR A 139 -7.16 -10.51 -12.01
C TYR A 139 -6.92 -9.04 -11.65
N GLY A 140 -5.85 -8.46 -12.20
CA GLY A 140 -5.47 -7.07 -12.00
C GLY A 140 -6.02 -6.13 -13.06
N LYS A 141 -5.50 -4.88 -13.06
CA LYS A 141 -5.85 -3.86 -14.06
C LYS A 141 -5.57 -4.37 -15.48
N GLY A 142 -6.52 -4.19 -16.39
CA GLY A 142 -6.41 -4.65 -17.78
C GLY A 142 -6.58 -6.16 -17.94
N LYS A 143 -7.27 -6.83 -17.01
CA LYS A 143 -7.52 -8.29 -16.99
C LYS A 143 -6.24 -9.15 -16.99
N LYS A 144 -5.11 -8.59 -16.61
CA LYS A 144 -3.87 -9.37 -16.43
C LYS A 144 -4.03 -10.29 -15.24
N MET A 145 -3.98 -11.60 -15.49
CA MET A 145 -4.06 -12.63 -14.46
C MET A 145 -2.67 -12.91 -13.90
N ARG A 146 -2.61 -13.14 -12.58
CA ARG A 146 -1.46 -13.74 -11.91
C ARG A 146 -1.91 -14.85 -10.98
N ILE A 147 -1.11 -15.87 -10.85
CA ILE A 147 -1.32 -16.97 -9.92
C ILE A 147 -0.43 -16.70 -8.69
N VAL A 148 -1.07 -16.62 -7.53
CA VAL A 148 -0.37 -16.36 -6.27
C VAL A 148 -0.48 -17.60 -5.39
N PRO A 149 0.64 -18.27 -5.05
CA PRO A 149 0.64 -19.34 -4.08
C PRO A 149 0.19 -18.83 -2.72
N ILE A 150 -0.52 -19.63 -1.95
CA ILE A 150 -0.96 -19.29 -0.59
C ILE A 150 -0.40 -20.27 0.44
N MET A 151 -0.16 -19.74 1.64
CA MET A 151 0.42 -20.49 2.74
C MET A 151 -0.59 -21.48 3.36
N ASP A 152 -0.10 -22.58 3.92
CA ASP A 152 -0.96 -23.61 4.56
C ASP A 152 -1.89 -23.04 5.64
N LYS A 153 -1.42 -22.04 6.39
CA LYS A 153 -2.25 -21.33 7.38
C LYS A 153 -3.44 -20.63 6.71
N THR A 154 -3.20 -20.00 5.56
CA THR A 154 -4.25 -19.33 4.77
C THR A 154 -5.26 -20.35 4.24
N VAL A 155 -4.78 -21.47 3.72
CA VAL A 155 -5.63 -22.60 3.28
C VAL A 155 -6.54 -23.07 4.41
N LYS A 156 -5.99 -23.30 5.61
CA LYS A 156 -6.75 -23.75 6.77
C LYS A 156 -7.89 -22.79 7.14
N HIS A 157 -7.60 -21.49 7.16
CA HIS A 157 -8.62 -20.48 7.49
C HIS A 157 -9.66 -20.33 6.37
N LEU A 158 -9.25 -20.42 5.10
CA LEU A 158 -10.17 -20.40 3.97
C LEU A 158 -11.09 -21.62 3.98
N LYS A 159 -10.56 -22.83 4.12
CA LYS A 159 -11.37 -24.06 4.22
C LYS A 159 -12.41 -23.94 5.34
N ARG A 160 -11.98 -23.60 6.55
CA ARG A 160 -12.88 -23.43 7.69
C ARG A 160 -13.98 -22.39 7.45
N TYR A 161 -13.66 -21.31 6.74
CA TYR A 161 -14.65 -20.30 6.39
C TYR A 161 -15.60 -20.80 5.31
N LEU A 162 -15.08 -21.44 4.27
CA LEU A 162 -15.89 -21.93 3.14
C LEU A 162 -16.83 -23.07 3.57
N ASP A 163 -16.41 -23.90 4.52
CA ASP A 163 -17.24 -24.98 5.11
C ASP A 163 -18.50 -24.44 5.83
N ASP A 164 -18.52 -23.15 6.21
CA ASP A 164 -19.70 -22.52 6.80
C ASP A 164 -20.81 -22.22 5.77
N TYR A 165 -20.52 -22.35 4.47
CA TYR A 165 -21.41 -21.91 3.39
C TYR A 165 -21.41 -22.94 2.24
N ASP A 166 -22.60 -23.14 1.65
CA ASP A 166 -22.74 -23.87 0.40
C ASP A 166 -22.54 -22.87 -0.78
N LEU A 167 -21.32 -22.85 -1.34
CA LEU A 167 -20.91 -21.89 -2.37
C LEU A 167 -20.73 -22.58 -3.74
N ASN A 168 -21.28 -21.96 -4.76
CA ASN A 168 -21.10 -22.38 -6.15
C ASN A 168 -19.78 -21.78 -6.72
N SER A 169 -19.30 -22.37 -7.81
CA SER A 169 -18.07 -21.95 -8.49
C SER A 169 -18.03 -20.46 -8.86
N ASP A 170 -19.17 -19.88 -9.17
CA ASP A 170 -19.31 -18.48 -9.59
C ASP A 170 -19.61 -17.52 -8.46
N ASP A 171 -19.80 -18.00 -7.22
CA ASP A 171 -19.98 -17.14 -6.06
C ASP A 171 -18.68 -16.38 -5.73
N TYR A 172 -18.81 -15.16 -5.21
CA TYR A 172 -17.69 -14.44 -4.66
C TYR A 172 -17.21 -15.11 -3.37
N VAL A 173 -15.90 -15.23 -3.20
CA VAL A 173 -15.31 -15.80 -1.97
C VAL A 173 -15.70 -14.98 -0.75
N PHE A 174 -15.60 -13.65 -0.85
CA PHE A 174 -15.99 -12.73 0.21
C PHE A 174 -17.22 -11.94 -0.20
N PHE A 175 -18.34 -12.25 0.41
CA PHE A 175 -19.65 -11.68 0.06
C PHE A 175 -20.36 -11.09 1.27
N THR A 176 -21.38 -10.26 1.00
CA THR A 176 -22.39 -9.82 1.94
C THR A 176 -23.75 -10.38 1.53
N LEU A 177 -24.62 -10.60 2.51
CA LEU A 177 -26.01 -10.93 2.24
C LEU A 177 -26.82 -9.63 2.17
N HIS A 178 -27.48 -9.41 1.03
CA HIS A 178 -28.40 -8.32 0.82
C HIS A 178 -29.74 -8.89 0.36
N HIS A 179 -30.79 -8.72 1.18
CA HIS A 179 -32.13 -9.34 0.95
C HIS A 179 -32.08 -10.86 0.69
N GLY A 180 -31.14 -11.56 1.36
CA GLY A 180 -30.93 -13.01 1.19
C GLY A 180 -30.02 -13.40 0.02
N GLU A 181 -29.66 -12.49 -0.86
CA GLU A 181 -28.76 -12.74 -1.98
C GLU A 181 -27.30 -12.47 -1.60
N ARG A 182 -26.40 -13.29 -2.15
CA ARG A 182 -24.95 -13.14 -1.99
C ARG A 182 -24.43 -12.10 -2.96
N THR A 183 -24.01 -10.97 -2.45
CA THR A 183 -23.46 -9.89 -3.26
C THR A 183 -22.01 -9.62 -2.91
N LYS A 184 -21.23 -9.15 -3.87
CA LYS A 184 -19.84 -8.74 -3.64
C LYS A 184 -19.74 -7.71 -2.51
N MET A 185 -18.78 -7.88 -1.61
CA MET A 185 -18.53 -6.88 -0.55
C MET A 185 -18.03 -5.56 -1.14
N ASN A 186 -18.44 -4.46 -0.50
CA ASN A 186 -17.90 -3.13 -0.80
C ASN A 186 -16.58 -2.90 -0.04
N PRO A 187 -15.55 -2.32 -0.67
CA PRO A 187 -14.29 -1.95 0.00
C PRO A 187 -14.48 -1.11 1.26
N ASP A 188 -15.45 -0.18 1.26
CA ASP A 188 -15.74 0.66 2.44
C ASP A 188 -16.24 -0.19 3.61
N THR A 189 -16.99 -1.26 3.33
CA THR A 189 -17.43 -2.22 4.36
C THR A 189 -16.22 -2.94 4.95
N VAL A 190 -15.26 -3.33 4.12
CA VAL A 190 -14.02 -3.96 4.58
C VAL A 190 -13.20 -2.99 5.42
N GLN A 191 -13.07 -1.74 4.99
CA GLN A 191 -12.34 -0.73 5.76
C GLN A 191 -12.96 -0.55 7.15
N LYS A 192 -14.28 -0.42 7.25
CA LYS A 192 -14.99 -0.33 8.54
C LYS A 192 -14.78 -1.55 9.45
N LEU A 193 -14.67 -2.76 8.86
CA LEU A 193 -14.35 -3.98 9.61
C LEU A 193 -12.91 -3.93 10.16
N ILE A 194 -11.97 -3.50 9.33
CA ILE A 194 -10.56 -3.35 9.72
C ILE A 194 -10.43 -2.29 10.81
N ASP A 195 -11.13 -1.14 10.70
CA ASP A 195 -11.13 -0.08 11.72
C ASP A 195 -11.64 -0.60 13.07
N ARG A 196 -12.69 -1.43 13.05
CA ARG A 196 -13.19 -2.08 14.28
C ARG A 196 -12.13 -2.95 14.95
N TYR A 197 -11.42 -3.79 14.19
CA TYR A 197 -10.35 -4.63 14.74
C TYR A 197 -9.12 -3.81 15.13
N CYS A 198 -8.85 -2.70 14.45
CA CYS A 198 -7.84 -1.73 14.85
C CYS A 198 -8.11 -1.17 16.25
N ILE A 199 -9.35 -0.76 16.52
CA ILE A 199 -9.76 -0.28 17.86
C ILE A 199 -9.57 -1.38 18.90
N MET A 200 -9.97 -2.62 18.60
CA MET A 200 -9.80 -3.76 19.51
C MET A 200 -8.31 -4.03 19.80
N ALA A 201 -7.45 -4.01 18.79
CA ALA A 201 -6.01 -4.17 18.94
C ALA A 201 -5.37 -3.05 19.78
N ASN A 202 -5.81 -1.79 19.58
CA ASN A 202 -5.37 -0.65 20.39
C ASN A 202 -5.76 -0.76 21.87
N ASN A 203 -6.88 -1.43 22.18
CA ASN A 203 -7.28 -1.69 23.56
C ASN A 203 -6.36 -2.73 24.24
N VAL A 204 -5.71 -3.60 23.46
CA VAL A 204 -4.75 -4.60 23.95
C VAL A 204 -3.35 -3.99 24.04
N ASP A 205 -2.92 -3.24 23.02
CA ASP A 205 -1.63 -2.54 22.99
C ASP A 205 -1.82 -1.11 22.48
N SER A 206 -1.65 -0.14 23.36
CA SER A 206 -1.78 1.29 23.05
C SER A 206 -0.74 1.82 22.04
N LYS A 207 0.32 1.05 21.76
CA LYS A 207 1.34 1.34 20.74
C LYS A 207 0.94 0.87 19.35
N PHE A 208 -0.13 0.06 19.24
CA PHE A 208 -0.64 -0.38 17.95
C PHE A 208 -1.05 0.84 17.08
N PRO A 209 -0.83 0.83 15.74
CA PRO A 209 -1.21 1.93 14.87
C PRO A 209 -2.68 2.33 15.05
N ARG A 210 -2.93 3.63 15.26
CA ARG A 210 -4.30 4.14 15.48
C ARG A 210 -5.15 4.18 14.20
N HIS A 211 -4.48 4.19 13.05
CA HIS A 211 -5.15 4.20 11.76
C HIS A 211 -4.50 3.17 10.86
N ILE A 212 -5.30 2.23 10.36
CA ILE A 212 -4.87 1.19 9.44
C ILE A 212 -5.80 1.15 8.23
N TYR A 213 -5.27 0.75 7.08
CA TYR A 213 -6.02 0.71 5.83
C TYR A 213 -5.68 -0.56 5.04
N CYS A 214 -6.61 -0.98 4.18
CA CYS A 214 -6.47 -2.24 3.42
C CYS A 214 -5.12 -2.37 2.70
N HIS A 215 -4.58 -1.26 2.17
CA HIS A 215 -3.32 -1.30 1.42
C HIS A 215 -2.10 -1.59 2.30
N MET A 216 -2.21 -1.34 3.62
CA MET A 216 -1.17 -1.66 4.60
C MET A 216 -0.84 -3.16 4.64
N PHE A 217 -1.84 -4.05 4.47
CA PHE A 217 -1.60 -5.49 4.37
C PHE A 217 -0.68 -5.84 3.20
N ARG A 218 -0.91 -5.22 2.05
CA ARG A 218 -0.07 -5.40 0.86
C ARG A 218 1.33 -4.85 1.08
N HIS A 219 1.45 -3.69 1.72
CA HIS A 219 2.74 -3.12 2.08
C HIS A 219 3.51 -4.02 3.05
N SER A 220 2.84 -4.53 4.06
CA SER A 220 3.42 -5.44 5.04
C SER A 220 3.90 -6.74 4.39
N ARG A 221 3.07 -7.36 3.52
CA ARG A 221 3.48 -8.57 2.80
C ARG A 221 4.72 -8.32 1.96
N ALA A 222 4.73 -7.22 1.21
CA ALA A 222 5.85 -6.82 0.40
C ALA A 222 7.14 -6.66 1.22
N MET A 223 7.06 -5.92 2.33
CA MET A 223 8.19 -5.69 3.23
C MET A 223 8.68 -6.98 3.89
N HIS A 224 7.76 -7.83 4.34
CA HIS A 224 8.11 -9.10 4.98
C HIS A 224 8.79 -10.05 3.97
N LEU A 225 8.26 -10.19 2.75
CA LEU A 225 8.89 -11.00 1.70
C LEU A 225 10.31 -10.48 1.38
N TYR A 226 10.45 -9.17 1.22
CA TYR A 226 11.74 -8.55 0.95
C TYR A 226 12.74 -8.74 2.10
N ARG A 227 12.32 -8.50 3.34
CA ARG A 227 13.14 -8.69 4.55
C ARG A 227 13.58 -10.14 4.77
N ASN A 228 12.76 -11.08 4.33
CA ASN A 228 13.07 -12.51 4.34
C ASN A 228 13.90 -12.97 3.12
N GLY A 229 14.44 -12.02 2.34
CA GLY A 229 15.41 -12.30 1.27
C GLY A 229 14.82 -12.54 -0.11
N MET A 230 13.50 -12.38 -0.31
CA MET A 230 12.93 -12.51 -1.65
C MET A 230 13.43 -11.36 -2.56
N PRO A 231 14.01 -11.66 -3.74
CA PRO A 231 14.47 -10.64 -4.67
C PRO A 231 13.36 -9.68 -5.11
N LEU A 232 13.65 -8.38 -5.23
CA LEU A 232 12.68 -7.35 -5.61
C LEU A 232 11.88 -7.67 -6.89
N PRO A 233 12.46 -8.23 -7.95
CA PRO A 233 11.69 -8.62 -9.14
C PRO A 233 10.60 -9.64 -8.81
N LEU A 234 10.88 -10.64 -7.97
CA LEU A 234 9.89 -11.64 -7.56
C LEU A 234 8.80 -11.03 -6.66
N VAL A 235 9.17 -10.12 -5.75
CA VAL A 235 8.18 -9.37 -4.97
C VAL A 235 7.28 -8.53 -5.88
N SER A 236 7.84 -7.88 -6.90
CA SER A 236 7.09 -7.09 -7.88
C SER A 236 6.12 -7.95 -8.69
N GLU A 237 6.55 -9.13 -9.12
CA GLU A 237 5.73 -10.12 -9.82
C GLU A 237 4.60 -10.64 -8.93
N TRP A 238 4.91 -11.04 -7.69
CA TRP A 238 3.94 -11.46 -6.67
C TRP A 238 2.82 -10.43 -6.50
N LEU A 239 3.20 -9.17 -6.38
CA LEU A 239 2.25 -8.07 -6.20
C LEU A 239 1.54 -7.67 -7.50
N GLY A 240 2.04 -8.06 -8.67
CA GLY A 240 1.50 -7.64 -9.97
C GLY A 240 1.68 -6.14 -10.18
N HIS A 241 2.89 -5.61 -9.91
CA HIS A 241 3.24 -4.23 -10.25
C HIS A 241 3.53 -4.14 -11.75
N ALA A 242 2.89 -3.19 -12.44
CA ALA A 242 3.13 -2.95 -13.86
C ALA A 242 4.53 -2.34 -14.13
N GLN A 243 5.13 -1.71 -13.12
CA GLN A 243 6.45 -1.07 -13.20
C GLN A 243 7.27 -1.40 -11.95
N ILE A 244 8.47 -1.92 -12.15
CA ILE A 244 9.45 -2.22 -11.08
C ILE A 244 9.84 -0.95 -10.31
N ASN A 245 9.81 0.22 -10.95
CA ASN A 245 10.12 1.49 -10.31
C ASN A 245 9.22 1.80 -9.10
N THR A 246 7.95 1.41 -9.14
CA THR A 246 7.05 1.55 -7.98
C THR A 246 7.56 0.72 -6.80
N THR A 247 8.07 -0.47 -7.07
CA THR A 247 8.66 -1.35 -6.06
C THR A 247 9.97 -0.77 -5.55
N ARG A 248 10.84 -0.27 -6.44
CA ARG A 248 12.14 0.28 -6.09
C ARG A 248 12.06 1.54 -5.22
N GLU A 249 11.16 2.48 -5.53
CA GLU A 249 10.92 3.68 -4.70
C GLU A 249 10.41 3.31 -3.31
N PHE A 250 9.61 2.24 -3.22
CA PHE A 250 9.06 1.71 -1.99
C PHE A 250 10.15 1.19 -1.05
N TYR A 251 11.18 0.51 -1.61
CA TYR A 251 12.23 -0.15 -0.85
C TYR A 251 13.52 0.66 -0.73
N ALA A 252 13.66 1.76 -1.46
CA ALA A 252 14.87 2.59 -1.42
C ALA A 252 15.16 3.12 0.00
N ASN A 253 14.13 3.26 0.83
CA ASN A 253 14.22 3.68 2.23
C ASN A 253 14.14 2.49 3.22
N ALA A 254 14.00 1.26 2.70
CA ALA A 254 13.90 0.10 3.55
C ALA A 254 15.28 -0.32 4.05
N ASP A 255 15.43 -0.11 5.31
CA ASP A 255 16.25 -0.81 6.29
C ASP A 255 17.76 -0.81 6.10
N THR A 256 18.41 0.08 6.84
CA THR A 256 19.86 0.08 7.09
C THR A 256 20.34 -1.30 7.58
N GLU A 257 19.49 -2.05 8.28
CA GLU A 257 19.80 -3.39 8.77
C GLU A 257 19.91 -4.43 7.64
N MET A 258 19.04 -4.36 6.62
CA MET A 258 19.17 -5.21 5.43
C MET A 258 20.42 -4.89 4.62
N LYS A 259 20.72 -3.59 4.46
CA LYS A 259 21.99 -3.18 3.81
C LYS A 259 23.18 -3.74 4.58
N ARG A 260 23.15 -3.67 5.90
CA ARG A 260 24.17 -4.26 6.76
C ARG A 260 24.26 -5.78 6.61
N LYS A 261 23.13 -6.50 6.63
CA LYS A 261 23.08 -7.95 6.43
C LYS A 261 23.61 -8.33 5.04
N ALA A 262 23.21 -7.61 3.99
CA ALA A 262 23.69 -7.85 2.63
C ALA A 262 25.19 -7.57 2.48
N ILE A 263 25.70 -6.51 3.10
CA ILE A 263 27.13 -6.20 3.14
C ILE A 263 27.87 -7.32 3.86
N ASN A 264 27.41 -7.74 5.03
CA ASN A 264 28.03 -8.81 5.81
C ASN A 264 27.99 -10.17 5.08
N ALA A 265 26.95 -10.42 4.27
CA ALA A 265 26.87 -11.65 3.46
C ALA A 265 27.72 -11.59 2.17
N ALA A 266 27.93 -10.40 1.61
CA ALA A 266 28.68 -10.19 0.37
C ALA A 266 30.19 -10.01 0.58
N LEU A 267 30.59 -9.55 1.76
CA LEU A 267 32.01 -9.44 2.08
C LEU A 267 32.51 -10.79 2.58
N PRO A 268 33.56 -11.38 1.94
CA PRO A 268 34.30 -12.42 2.59
C PRO A 268 34.76 -11.86 3.93
N VAL A 269 34.73 -12.66 5.00
CA VAL A 269 35.22 -12.27 6.31
C VAL A 269 36.70 -11.88 6.16
N ILE A 270 36.93 -10.65 5.76
CA ILE A 270 38.21 -10.02 5.94
C ILE A 270 38.25 -9.79 7.45
N ASN A 271 39.03 -10.61 8.15
CA ASN A 271 39.42 -10.33 9.53
C ASN A 271 40.20 -9.01 9.53
N ILE A 272 39.47 -7.92 9.47
CA ILE A 272 40.02 -6.59 9.69
C ILE A 272 40.16 -6.50 11.20
N ILE A 273 41.34 -6.93 11.66
CA ILE A 273 41.84 -6.69 13.02
C ILE A 273 40.90 -7.19 14.12
N ASP A 274 41.23 -8.34 14.62
CA ASP A 274 40.72 -8.83 15.91
C ASP A 274 41.00 -7.74 16.97
N SER A 275 39.95 -7.10 17.44
CA SER A 275 40.02 -5.99 18.42
C SER A 275 40.48 -6.41 19.82
N SER A 276 41.15 -7.56 19.93
CA SER A 276 41.60 -8.08 21.21
C SER A 276 42.96 -7.54 21.69
N THR A 277 43.63 -6.67 20.91
CA THR A 277 44.99 -6.24 21.30
C THR A 277 45.35 -4.78 21.12
N ASN A 278 44.43 -3.88 20.87
CA ASN A 278 44.79 -2.45 20.97
C ASN A 278 43.68 -1.66 21.67
N ASN A 279 43.79 -1.54 22.96
CA ASN A 279 43.31 -0.36 23.69
C ASN A 279 44.06 0.83 23.09
N TYR A 280 43.43 1.57 22.18
CA TYR A 280 43.89 2.92 21.85
C TYR A 280 43.57 3.75 23.09
N ASP A 281 44.63 4.03 23.86
CA ASP A 281 44.56 4.98 24.94
C ASP A 281 44.43 6.36 24.28
N PHE A 282 43.22 6.93 24.32
CA PHE A 282 42.95 8.26 23.77
C PHE A 282 43.58 9.39 24.54
N ASP A 283 44.26 9.08 25.67
CA ASP A 283 44.99 10.03 26.51
C ASP A 283 46.48 10.16 26.13
N ASP A 284 46.95 9.53 25.03
CA ASP A 284 48.29 9.73 24.56
C ASP A 284 48.44 11.07 23.82
N GLU A 285 48.80 12.09 24.62
CA GLU A 285 49.00 13.48 24.17
C GLU A 285 50.07 13.62 23.06
N GLU A 286 51.05 12.72 23.01
CA GLU A 286 52.06 12.71 21.94
C GLU A 286 51.47 12.21 20.60
N LEU A 287 50.58 11.21 20.61
CA LEU A 287 49.90 10.71 19.44
C LEU A 287 48.92 11.74 18.84
N LEU A 288 48.22 12.45 19.74
CA LEU A 288 47.33 13.54 19.34
C LEU A 288 48.11 14.72 18.73
N LYS A 289 49.26 15.11 19.30
CA LYS A 289 50.12 16.15 18.72
C LYS A 289 50.64 15.77 17.34
N LYS A 290 51.02 14.51 17.13
CA LYS A 290 51.44 14.01 15.78
C LYS A 290 50.32 13.99 14.76
N LEU A 291 49.10 13.56 15.14
CA LEU A 291 47.94 13.54 14.30
C LEU A 291 47.47 14.93 13.85
N TYR A 292 47.54 15.90 14.73
CA TYR A 292 47.12 17.28 14.45
C TYR A 292 48.26 18.19 13.96
N SER A 293 49.46 17.63 13.71
CA SER A 293 50.64 18.40 13.27
C SER A 293 50.93 19.63 14.15
N LEU A 294 50.59 19.54 15.41
CA LEU A 294 50.90 20.57 16.42
C LEU A 294 52.33 20.38 16.90
N LYS A 295 53.15 21.44 16.74
CA LYS A 295 54.52 21.48 17.25
C LYS A 295 54.57 21.72 18.75
#